data_68679bd0e93c35b957d03800e933295a
#
_entry.id   68679bd0e93c35b957d03800e933295a
#
_cell.length_a   1.000
_cell.length_b   1.000
_cell.length_c   1.000
_cell.angle_alpha   90.00
_cell.angle_beta   90.00
_cell.angle_gamma   90.00
#
_symmetry.space_group_name_H-M   'P 1'
#
loop_
_entity.id
_entity.type
_entity.pdbx_description
1 polymer ?
#
loop_
_entity_poly.entity_id
_entity_poly.type
_entity_poly.pdbx_seq_one_letter_code
_entity_poly.pdbx_strand_id
1 'polypeptide(L)'
;MNIAIISFWHVHGKSYADEAMKAGLNITAVWDENTTRGREWAKKLGCAFYDDYDRLLGDSSIVGVVITAATAAHTELIIKAARAGKHIFTEKVLALTLAECLEIKAAIERYDVHFTISFPHMCNPSLRFAKQLSDSGELGRIHYGRVRNVHNGASAGRLPAHFYNAAECGGGAMIDLGAHGMYLLRWLLGKPINCRSLFTKVTGKPVEDNAVCIMEFADGAIGVNETGFVSSNCPLTLEIGGDEGALVYRKDLGVSYASKKTNGKWINVTDLPAGLPTPLSLWIKSLKEGVDSPFGIDDAIALTEMMEGAYQAAKTPGFVWEN
;
A
#
# COMPACT_ATOMS: atom_id res chain seq x y z
N MET A 1 4.74 24.79 6.69
CA MET A 1 3.90 24.59 5.50
C MET A 1 2.53 24.11 5.98
N ASN A 2 1.46 24.64 5.38
CA ASN A 2 0.09 24.27 5.72
C ASN A 2 -0.39 23.14 4.80
N ILE A 3 -1.03 22.14 5.37
CA ILE A 3 -1.65 21.03 4.66
C ILE A 3 -3.08 20.80 5.12
N ALA A 4 -3.86 20.08 4.34
CA ALA A 4 -5.17 19.58 4.73
C ALA A 4 -5.21 18.06 4.77
N ILE A 5 -6.06 17.52 5.65
CA ILE A 5 -6.41 16.09 5.66
C ILE A 5 -7.75 15.91 4.94
N ILE A 6 -7.76 15.02 3.97
CA ILE A 6 -8.94 14.72 3.15
C ILE A 6 -9.47 13.36 3.54
N SER A 7 -10.54 13.41 4.32
CA SER A 7 -11.23 12.29 4.96
C SER A 7 -10.43 11.63 6.10
N PHE A 8 -11.18 11.03 7.01
CA PHE A 8 -10.71 10.10 8.04
C PHE A 8 -11.42 8.74 7.91
N TRP A 9 -11.75 8.39 6.67
CA TRP A 9 -12.36 7.10 6.36
C TRP A 9 -11.40 5.95 6.66
N HIS A 10 -10.13 6.08 6.24
CA HIS A 10 -9.11 5.07 6.47
C HIS A 10 -8.54 5.18 7.90
N VAL A 11 -8.28 4.03 8.53
CA VAL A 11 -7.77 3.95 9.91
C VAL A 11 -6.41 4.64 10.11
N HIS A 12 -5.64 4.83 9.05
CA HIS A 12 -4.33 5.50 9.10
C HIS A 12 -4.43 7.02 9.14
N GLY A 13 -5.57 7.64 8.85
CA GLY A 13 -5.72 9.10 8.82
C GLY A 13 -5.21 9.80 10.09
N LYS A 14 -5.52 9.21 11.27
CA LYS A 14 -4.97 9.71 12.55
C LYS A 14 -3.44 9.63 12.60
N SER A 15 -2.86 8.52 12.19
CA SER A 15 -1.40 8.32 12.24
C SER A 15 -0.67 9.30 11.34
N TYR A 16 -1.21 9.59 10.16
CA TYR A 16 -0.63 10.60 9.26
C TYR A 16 -0.77 12.01 9.80
N ALA A 17 -1.91 12.35 10.43
CA ALA A 17 -2.06 13.64 11.07
C ALA A 17 -1.03 13.82 12.20
N ASP A 18 -0.88 12.82 13.08
CA ASP A 18 0.09 12.84 14.16
C ASP A 18 1.54 12.97 13.64
N GLU A 19 1.87 12.24 12.56
CA GLU A 19 3.20 12.27 11.95
C GLU A 19 3.49 13.62 11.29
N ALA A 20 2.54 14.17 10.53
CA ALA A 20 2.67 15.47 9.88
C ALA A 20 2.93 16.58 10.90
N MET A 21 2.19 16.61 12.00
CA MET A 21 2.40 17.57 13.10
C MET A 21 3.77 17.41 13.75
N LYS A 22 4.22 16.18 14.01
CA LYS A 22 5.57 15.91 14.56
C LYS A 22 6.68 16.36 13.62
N ALA A 23 6.45 16.30 12.30
CA ALA A 23 7.39 16.77 11.28
C ALA A 23 7.34 18.30 11.06
N GLY A 24 6.53 19.03 11.85
CA GLY A 24 6.41 20.49 11.83
C GLY A 24 5.51 21.04 10.71
N LEU A 25 4.61 20.23 10.17
CA LEU A 25 3.56 20.72 9.28
C LEU A 25 2.36 21.25 10.10
N ASN A 26 1.70 22.26 9.59
CA ASN A 26 0.46 22.78 10.14
C ASN A 26 -0.72 22.14 9.42
N ILE A 27 -1.54 21.36 10.12
CA ILE A 27 -2.83 20.92 9.60
C ILE A 27 -3.82 22.04 9.81
N THR A 28 -4.16 22.78 8.75
CA THR A 28 -5.02 23.97 8.83
C THR A 28 -6.46 23.67 8.44
N ALA A 29 -6.72 22.55 7.78
CA ALA A 29 -8.04 22.20 7.29
C ALA A 29 -8.28 20.68 7.29
N VAL A 30 -9.57 20.34 7.45
CA VAL A 30 -10.11 18.99 7.22
C VAL A 30 -11.30 19.10 6.28
N TRP A 31 -11.37 18.23 5.31
CA TRP A 31 -12.59 17.88 4.58
C TRP A 31 -12.86 16.39 4.76
N ASP A 32 -14.12 16.02 4.82
CA ASP A 32 -14.53 14.63 4.98
C ASP A 32 -15.92 14.45 4.37
N GLU A 33 -16.12 13.40 3.57
CA GLU A 33 -17.42 13.03 2.98
C GLU A 33 -18.49 12.75 4.04
N ASN A 34 -18.08 12.38 5.25
CA ASN A 34 -18.92 12.32 6.42
C ASN A 34 -18.73 13.58 7.27
N THR A 35 -19.64 14.53 7.13
CA THR A 35 -19.58 15.83 7.80
C THR A 35 -19.42 15.71 9.32
N THR A 36 -20.07 14.75 9.96
CA THR A 36 -19.98 14.55 11.42
C THR A 36 -18.56 14.14 11.80
N ARG A 37 -17.99 13.15 11.14
CA ARG A 37 -16.63 12.68 11.35
C ARG A 37 -15.61 13.79 11.07
N GLY A 38 -15.79 14.53 9.97
CA GLY A 38 -14.91 15.62 9.60
C GLY A 38 -14.89 16.75 10.63
N ARG A 39 -16.05 17.18 11.12
CA ARG A 39 -16.15 18.20 12.17
C ARG A 39 -15.52 17.75 13.49
N GLU A 40 -15.69 16.50 13.87
CA GLU A 40 -15.06 15.94 15.08
C GLU A 40 -13.53 15.95 14.96
N TRP A 41 -12.99 15.56 13.80
CA TRP A 41 -11.55 15.56 13.57
C TRP A 41 -10.98 16.98 13.48
N ALA A 42 -11.64 17.91 12.79
CA ALA A 42 -11.23 19.31 12.75
C ALA A 42 -11.17 19.93 14.17
N LYS A 43 -12.16 19.62 15.00
CA LYS A 43 -12.15 20.03 16.41
C LYS A 43 -10.98 19.43 17.19
N LYS A 44 -10.70 18.12 17.02
CA LYS A 44 -9.57 17.44 17.69
C LYS A 44 -8.21 17.98 17.27
N LEU A 45 -8.07 18.38 16.00
CA LEU A 45 -6.85 18.94 15.43
C LEU A 45 -6.71 20.46 15.63
N GLY A 46 -7.78 21.12 16.08
CA GLY A 46 -7.80 22.59 16.27
C GLY A 46 -7.72 23.36 14.94
N CYS A 47 -8.29 22.83 13.86
CA CYS A 47 -8.24 23.42 12.52
C CYS A 47 -9.64 23.65 11.93
N ALA A 48 -9.71 24.27 10.74
CA ALA A 48 -10.97 24.54 10.05
C ALA A 48 -11.57 23.24 9.48
N PHE A 49 -12.91 23.14 9.51
CA PHE A 49 -13.66 22.15 8.75
C PHE A 49 -14.25 22.80 7.50
N TYR A 50 -14.01 22.21 6.35
CA TYR A 50 -14.63 22.60 5.09
C TYR A 50 -15.69 21.57 4.73
N ASP A 51 -16.91 22.01 4.47
CA ASP A 51 -18.02 21.18 3.98
C ASP A 51 -17.99 21.01 2.44
N ASP A 52 -17.27 21.89 1.76
CA ASP A 52 -17.06 21.92 0.32
C ASP A 52 -15.57 21.71 0.01
N TYR A 53 -15.28 20.64 -0.74
CA TYR A 53 -13.90 20.29 -1.11
C TYR A 53 -13.26 21.33 -2.05
N ASP A 54 -14.04 21.87 -2.99
CA ASP A 54 -13.52 22.85 -3.94
C ASP A 54 -13.18 24.17 -3.23
N ARG A 55 -13.93 24.55 -2.18
CA ARG A 55 -13.58 25.68 -1.31
C ARG A 55 -12.29 25.46 -0.53
N LEU A 56 -12.06 24.24 -0.01
CA LEU A 56 -10.80 23.89 0.63
C LEU A 56 -9.64 23.99 -0.35
N LEU A 57 -9.80 23.47 -1.55
CA LEU A 57 -8.77 23.52 -2.60
C LEU A 57 -8.48 24.95 -3.07
N GLY A 58 -9.47 25.86 -2.99
CA GLY A 58 -9.30 27.28 -3.29
C GLY A 58 -8.49 28.07 -2.26
N ASP A 59 -8.19 27.49 -1.09
CA ASP A 59 -7.34 28.14 -0.08
C ASP A 59 -5.87 28.07 -0.51
N SER A 60 -5.33 29.21 -0.95
CA SER A 60 -3.95 29.33 -1.43
C SER A 60 -2.90 29.12 -0.33
N SER A 61 -3.26 29.19 0.93
CA SER A 61 -2.35 28.92 2.04
C SER A 61 -2.03 27.44 2.22
N ILE A 62 -2.88 26.54 1.72
CA ILE A 62 -2.71 25.09 1.75
C ILE A 62 -1.86 24.66 0.57
N VAL A 63 -0.69 24.08 0.81
CA VAL A 63 0.25 23.65 -0.24
C VAL A 63 0.05 22.19 -0.68
N GLY A 64 -0.56 21.36 0.18
CA GLY A 64 -0.75 19.94 -0.13
C GLY A 64 -1.82 19.27 0.70
N VAL A 65 -2.22 18.09 0.26
CA VAL A 65 -3.30 17.30 0.85
C VAL A 65 -2.83 15.88 1.17
N VAL A 66 -3.31 15.36 2.29
CA VAL A 66 -3.15 13.95 2.69
C VAL A 66 -4.51 13.29 2.52
N ILE A 67 -4.63 12.37 1.55
CA ILE A 67 -5.90 11.74 1.17
C ILE A 67 -5.98 10.37 1.82
N THR A 68 -6.99 10.20 2.70
CA THR A 68 -7.30 8.95 3.39
C THR A 68 -8.78 8.57 3.24
N ALA A 69 -9.39 8.98 2.15
CA ALA A 69 -10.74 8.61 1.74
C ALA A 69 -10.82 7.14 1.28
N ALA A 70 -12.03 6.68 1.00
CA ALA A 70 -12.24 5.39 0.36
C ALA A 70 -11.58 5.34 -1.03
N THR A 71 -11.05 4.19 -1.43
CA THR A 71 -10.33 4.03 -2.71
C THR A 71 -11.17 4.49 -3.91
N ALA A 72 -12.47 4.22 -3.91
CA ALA A 72 -13.38 4.65 -4.97
C ALA A 72 -13.48 6.18 -5.15
N ALA A 73 -13.14 6.96 -4.11
CA ALA A 73 -13.17 8.42 -4.18
C ALA A 73 -11.82 9.03 -4.62
N HIS A 74 -10.74 8.25 -4.64
CA HIS A 74 -9.39 8.77 -4.89
C HIS A 74 -9.28 9.49 -6.22
N THR A 75 -9.86 8.94 -7.28
CA THR A 75 -9.74 9.49 -8.65
C THR A 75 -10.24 10.93 -8.71
N GLU A 76 -11.45 11.19 -8.24
CA GLU A 76 -12.01 12.54 -8.23
C GLU A 76 -11.22 13.48 -7.33
N LEU A 77 -10.93 13.05 -6.09
CA LEU A 77 -10.25 13.86 -5.09
C LEU A 77 -8.83 14.24 -5.51
N ILE A 78 -8.08 13.29 -6.07
CA ILE A 78 -6.70 13.51 -6.52
C ILE A 78 -6.66 14.44 -7.74
N ILE A 79 -7.53 14.21 -8.74
CA ILE A 79 -7.57 15.05 -9.94
C ILE A 79 -7.95 16.49 -9.59
N LYS A 80 -8.92 16.70 -8.70
CA LYS A 80 -9.29 18.04 -8.23
C LYS A 80 -8.15 18.73 -7.47
N ALA A 81 -7.47 17.98 -6.58
CA ALA A 81 -6.30 18.49 -5.85
C ALA A 81 -5.18 18.91 -6.80
N ALA A 82 -4.82 18.05 -7.77
CA ALA A 82 -3.81 18.36 -8.77
C ALA A 82 -4.16 19.61 -9.58
N ARG A 83 -5.41 19.73 -10.06
CA ARG A 83 -5.91 20.93 -10.78
C ARG A 83 -5.77 22.22 -9.98
N ALA A 84 -5.92 22.14 -8.67
CA ALA A 84 -5.75 23.26 -7.75
C ALA A 84 -4.28 23.51 -7.35
N GLY A 85 -3.33 22.78 -7.97
CA GLY A 85 -1.88 22.91 -7.67
C GLY A 85 -1.50 22.39 -6.30
N LYS A 86 -2.30 21.51 -5.68
CA LYS A 86 -1.98 20.91 -4.38
C LYS A 86 -1.13 19.67 -4.56
N HIS A 87 -0.02 19.61 -3.82
CA HIS A 87 0.79 18.39 -3.72
C HIS A 87 0.04 17.30 -2.97
N ILE A 88 0.27 16.03 -3.31
CA ILE A 88 -0.59 14.92 -2.91
C ILE A 88 0.19 13.82 -2.22
N PHE A 89 -0.26 13.46 -1.02
CA PHE A 89 0.04 12.18 -0.38
C PHE A 89 -1.25 11.35 -0.30
N THR A 90 -1.20 10.07 -0.67
CA THR A 90 -2.41 9.22 -0.64
C THR A 90 -2.15 7.84 -0.06
N GLU A 91 -3.21 7.25 0.50
CA GLU A 91 -3.25 5.83 0.84
C GLU A 91 -3.24 4.96 -0.42
N LYS A 92 -2.79 3.72 -0.24
CA LYS A 92 -2.89 2.63 -1.23
C LYS A 92 -4.31 1.99 -1.14
N VAL A 93 -4.87 1.50 -2.21
CA VAL A 93 -4.48 1.46 -3.61
C VAL A 93 -4.87 2.78 -4.26
N LEU A 94 -4.17 3.16 -5.34
CA LEU A 94 -4.38 4.47 -5.97
C LEU A 94 -5.81 4.69 -6.47
N ALA A 95 -6.35 3.71 -7.17
CA ALA A 95 -7.72 3.70 -7.69
C ALA A 95 -8.20 2.26 -7.86
N LEU A 96 -9.44 2.05 -8.30
CA LEU A 96 -10.02 0.72 -8.51
C LEU A 96 -9.63 0.08 -9.84
N THR A 97 -9.29 0.89 -10.84
CA THR A 97 -8.96 0.45 -12.20
C THR A 97 -7.69 1.13 -12.74
N LEU A 98 -7.03 0.46 -13.68
CA LEU A 98 -5.90 1.03 -14.41
C LEU A 98 -6.30 2.30 -15.19
N ALA A 99 -7.50 2.33 -15.76
CA ALA A 99 -8.01 3.49 -16.50
C ALA A 99 -8.06 4.75 -15.61
N GLU A 100 -8.63 4.64 -14.41
CA GLU A 100 -8.66 5.72 -13.43
C GLU A 100 -7.25 6.17 -13.01
N CYS A 101 -6.32 5.24 -12.87
CA CYS A 101 -4.92 5.56 -12.56
C CYS A 101 -4.25 6.40 -13.65
N LEU A 102 -4.55 6.12 -14.93
CA LEU A 102 -4.01 6.89 -16.05
C LEU A 102 -4.59 8.32 -16.11
N GLU A 103 -5.86 8.50 -15.74
CA GLU A 103 -6.44 9.85 -15.58
C GLU A 103 -5.78 10.64 -14.45
N ILE A 104 -5.51 9.98 -13.31
CA ILE A 104 -4.78 10.57 -12.19
C ILE A 104 -3.37 10.98 -12.65
N LYS A 105 -2.64 10.08 -13.33
CA LYS A 105 -1.30 10.35 -13.84
C LYS A 105 -1.28 11.57 -14.74
N ALA A 106 -2.20 11.62 -15.70
CA ALA A 106 -2.32 12.76 -16.62
C ALA A 106 -2.55 14.09 -15.88
N ALA A 107 -3.32 14.08 -14.79
CA ALA A 107 -3.54 15.27 -13.97
C ALA A 107 -2.27 15.67 -13.19
N ILE A 108 -1.59 14.72 -12.55
CA ILE A 108 -0.35 14.98 -11.81
C ILE A 108 0.72 15.57 -12.72
N GLU A 109 0.96 14.97 -13.90
CA GLU A 109 1.94 15.44 -14.87
C GLU A 109 1.55 16.81 -15.45
N ARG A 110 0.27 17.03 -15.77
CA ARG A 110 -0.21 18.30 -16.35
C ARG A 110 -0.04 19.48 -15.41
N TYR A 111 -0.27 19.28 -14.11
CA TYR A 111 -0.23 20.36 -13.12
C TYR A 111 1.04 20.39 -12.30
N ASP A 112 2.02 19.53 -12.63
CA ASP A 112 3.38 19.48 -12.05
C ASP A 112 3.35 19.46 -10.50
N VAL A 113 2.55 18.56 -9.93
CA VAL A 113 2.43 18.42 -8.48
C VAL A 113 3.20 17.21 -7.97
N HIS A 114 3.90 17.36 -6.84
CA HIS A 114 4.54 16.24 -6.17
C HIS A 114 3.49 15.25 -5.67
N PHE A 115 3.72 13.98 -5.95
CA PHE A 115 2.86 12.87 -5.58
C PHE A 115 3.63 11.79 -4.83
N THR A 116 3.02 11.23 -3.78
CA THR A 116 3.55 10.08 -3.06
C THR A 116 2.44 9.15 -2.63
N ILE A 117 2.60 7.85 -2.91
CA ILE A 117 1.72 6.80 -2.39
C ILE A 117 2.34 6.12 -1.16
N SER A 118 1.50 5.64 -0.24
CA SER A 118 1.94 4.99 0.99
C SER A 118 2.37 3.53 0.78
N PHE A 119 3.71 3.29 0.73
CA PHE A 119 4.31 1.95 0.69
C PHE A 119 5.21 1.69 1.91
N PRO A 120 4.64 1.60 3.13
CA PRO A 120 5.42 1.60 4.38
C PRO A 120 6.38 0.42 4.50
N HIS A 121 6.06 -0.75 3.95
CA HIS A 121 6.94 -1.92 4.07
C HIS A 121 8.24 -1.77 3.26
N MET A 122 8.24 -1.00 2.16
CA MET A 122 9.47 -0.71 1.40
C MET A 122 10.46 0.17 2.18
N CYS A 123 10.03 0.79 3.28
CA CYS A 123 10.89 1.56 4.18
C CYS A 123 11.55 0.70 5.27
N ASN A 124 11.07 -0.54 5.47
CA ASN A 124 11.51 -1.41 6.56
C ASN A 124 12.95 -1.91 6.34
N PRO A 125 13.88 -1.78 7.32
CA PRO A 125 15.27 -2.22 7.22
C PRO A 125 15.44 -3.66 6.76
N SER A 126 14.67 -4.60 7.34
CA SER A 126 14.77 -6.03 7.00
C SER A 126 14.33 -6.33 5.57
N LEU A 127 13.26 -5.67 5.07
CA LEU A 127 12.78 -5.84 3.71
C LEU A 127 13.72 -5.16 2.70
N ARG A 128 14.37 -4.06 3.08
CA ARG A 128 15.44 -3.44 2.31
C ARG A 128 16.67 -4.34 2.22
N PHE A 129 17.04 -5.00 3.32
CA PHE A 129 18.08 -6.03 3.30
C PHE A 129 17.73 -7.16 2.32
N ALA A 130 16.49 -7.66 2.37
CA ALA A 130 16.02 -8.69 1.45
C ALA A 130 16.18 -8.26 -0.03
N LYS A 131 15.83 -7.01 -0.36
CA LYS A 131 16.01 -6.46 -1.71
C LYS A 131 17.49 -6.37 -2.08
N GLN A 132 18.33 -5.80 -1.20
CA GLN A 132 19.77 -5.69 -1.45
C GLN A 132 20.43 -7.05 -1.66
N LEU A 133 20.06 -8.06 -0.86
CA LEU A 133 20.59 -9.42 -1.00
C LEU A 133 20.16 -10.05 -2.32
N SER A 134 18.90 -9.86 -2.73
CA SER A 134 18.40 -10.31 -4.04
C SER A 134 19.15 -9.63 -5.18
N ASP A 135 19.32 -8.31 -5.13
CA ASP A 135 20.01 -7.53 -6.17
C ASP A 135 21.52 -7.81 -6.25
N SER A 136 22.13 -8.24 -5.15
CA SER A 136 23.56 -8.60 -5.13
C SER A 136 23.89 -9.86 -5.90
N GLY A 137 22.86 -10.64 -6.27
CA GLY A 137 23.00 -11.93 -6.89
C GLY A 137 23.48 -13.06 -5.95
N GLU A 138 23.58 -12.80 -4.62
CA GLU A 138 24.05 -13.80 -3.67
C GLU A 138 23.13 -14.99 -3.51
N LEU A 139 21.83 -14.81 -3.80
CA LEU A 139 20.85 -15.91 -3.83
C LEU A 139 20.83 -16.64 -5.19
N GLY A 140 21.63 -16.19 -6.16
CA GLY A 140 21.59 -16.67 -7.54
C GLY A 140 20.35 -16.14 -8.26
N ARG A 141 19.88 -16.85 -9.28
CA ARG A 141 18.63 -16.56 -9.95
C ARG A 141 17.45 -16.87 -9.02
N ILE A 142 16.59 -15.88 -8.80
CA ILE A 142 15.41 -16.06 -7.95
C ILE A 142 14.36 -16.86 -8.74
N HIS A 143 13.82 -17.92 -8.13
CA HIS A 143 12.78 -18.77 -8.70
C HIS A 143 11.45 -18.66 -7.94
N TYR A 144 11.50 -18.20 -6.70
CA TYR A 144 10.34 -18.18 -5.81
C TYR A 144 10.34 -16.99 -4.89
N GLY A 145 9.19 -16.34 -4.77
CA GLY A 145 8.92 -15.32 -3.77
C GLY A 145 7.55 -15.51 -3.13
N ARG A 146 7.44 -15.38 -1.80
CA ARG A 146 6.17 -15.50 -1.08
C ARG A 146 6.05 -14.41 -0.04
N VAL A 147 4.92 -13.72 -0.04
CA VAL A 147 4.54 -12.78 1.02
C VAL A 147 3.23 -13.24 1.64
N ARG A 148 3.18 -13.27 2.97
CA ARG A 148 1.94 -13.46 3.71
C ARG A 148 1.73 -12.29 4.66
N ASN A 149 0.59 -11.62 4.53
CA ASN A 149 0.19 -10.51 5.39
C ASN A 149 -1.26 -10.71 5.82
N VAL A 150 -1.46 -11.12 7.06
CA VAL A 150 -2.77 -11.50 7.59
C VAL A 150 -2.96 -10.99 9.02
N HIS A 151 -4.20 -10.79 9.42
CA HIS A 151 -4.63 -10.57 10.80
C HIS A 151 -6.05 -11.14 11.01
N ASN A 152 -6.57 -11.07 12.22
CA ASN A 152 -7.90 -11.59 12.55
C ASN A 152 -8.97 -10.49 12.72
N GLY A 153 -8.84 -9.38 12.03
CA GLY A 153 -9.71 -8.21 12.20
C GLY A 153 -11.18 -8.50 11.94
N ALA A 154 -11.50 -9.31 10.93
CA ALA A 154 -12.88 -9.70 10.60
C ALA A 154 -13.42 -10.75 11.60
N SER A 155 -12.69 -11.84 11.84
CA SER A 155 -13.10 -12.88 12.77
C SER A 155 -13.21 -12.40 14.22
N ALA A 156 -12.44 -11.39 14.60
CA ALA A 156 -12.50 -10.74 15.91
C ALA A 156 -13.50 -9.56 15.99
N GLY A 157 -14.21 -9.25 14.90
CA GLY A 157 -15.19 -8.15 14.87
C GLY A 157 -14.58 -6.75 15.07
N ARG A 158 -13.29 -6.54 14.74
CA ARG A 158 -12.59 -5.28 15.00
C ARG A 158 -12.51 -4.34 13.80
N LEU A 159 -12.76 -4.86 12.58
CA LEU A 159 -12.76 -4.02 11.39
C LEU A 159 -14.04 -3.16 11.36
N PRO A 160 -13.91 -1.86 11.04
CA PRO A 160 -15.06 -0.99 10.81
C PRO A 160 -15.96 -1.53 9.70
N ALA A 161 -17.26 -1.28 9.80
CA ALA A 161 -18.25 -1.82 8.84
C ALA A 161 -17.99 -1.41 7.39
N HIS A 162 -17.46 -0.21 7.17
CA HIS A 162 -17.15 0.31 5.84
C HIS A 162 -16.04 -0.45 5.11
N PHE A 163 -15.15 -1.17 5.83
CA PHE A 163 -14.15 -2.07 5.20
C PHE A 163 -14.77 -3.28 4.49
N TYR A 164 -16.06 -3.54 4.70
CA TYR A 164 -16.81 -4.59 4.00
C TYR A 164 -17.67 -4.04 2.85
N ASN A 165 -17.58 -2.74 2.54
CA ASN A 165 -18.29 -2.13 1.43
C ASN A 165 -17.44 -2.22 0.15
N ALA A 166 -17.74 -3.20 -0.71
CA ALA A 166 -17.01 -3.42 -1.96
C ALA A 166 -17.05 -2.20 -2.90
N ALA A 167 -18.13 -1.40 -2.88
CA ALA A 167 -18.25 -0.22 -3.73
C ALA A 167 -17.29 0.89 -3.30
N GLU A 168 -16.99 1.01 -2.01
CA GLU A 168 -16.03 1.99 -1.49
C GLU A 168 -14.59 1.50 -1.53
N CYS A 169 -14.37 0.22 -1.10
CA CYS A 169 -13.03 -0.36 -0.96
C CYS A 169 -12.49 -0.93 -2.27
N GLY A 170 -13.37 -1.40 -3.17
CA GLY A 170 -13.00 -2.21 -4.33
C GLY A 170 -12.86 -3.71 -4.03
N GLY A 171 -12.92 -4.12 -2.76
CA GLY A 171 -12.79 -5.50 -2.31
C GLY A 171 -12.56 -5.60 -0.82
N GLY A 172 -11.91 -6.68 -0.37
CA GLY A 172 -11.66 -6.98 1.03
C GLY A 172 -10.17 -7.15 1.35
N ALA A 173 -9.79 -8.34 1.84
CA ALA A 173 -8.44 -8.60 2.31
C ALA A 173 -7.37 -8.45 1.22
N MET A 174 -7.69 -8.80 -0.02
CA MET A 174 -6.71 -8.70 -1.11
C MET A 174 -6.36 -7.25 -1.41
N ILE A 175 -7.34 -6.36 -1.56
CA ILE A 175 -7.06 -4.96 -1.88
C ILE A 175 -6.49 -4.18 -0.69
N ASP A 176 -6.79 -4.57 0.53
CA ASP A 176 -6.24 -3.93 1.73
C ASP A 176 -4.85 -4.50 2.10
N LEU A 177 -4.80 -5.64 2.75
CA LEU A 177 -3.54 -6.23 3.21
C LEU A 177 -2.72 -6.85 2.08
N GLY A 178 -3.39 -7.44 1.08
CA GLY A 178 -2.75 -8.05 -0.07
C GLY A 178 -1.98 -7.06 -0.94
N ALA A 179 -2.37 -5.79 -0.94
CA ALA A 179 -1.63 -4.72 -1.60
C ALA A 179 -0.16 -4.69 -1.18
N HIS A 180 0.12 -4.92 0.10
CA HIS A 180 1.49 -4.95 0.62
C HIS A 180 2.31 -6.10 0.00
N GLY A 181 1.73 -7.28 -0.14
CA GLY A 181 2.39 -8.41 -0.80
C GLY A 181 2.61 -8.17 -2.28
N MET A 182 1.65 -7.53 -2.97
CA MET A 182 1.75 -7.22 -4.40
C MET A 182 2.93 -6.29 -4.69
N TYR A 183 3.01 -5.13 -4.03
CA TYR A 183 4.11 -4.21 -4.33
C TYR A 183 5.48 -4.77 -3.86
N LEU A 184 5.53 -5.57 -2.79
CA LEU A 184 6.77 -6.22 -2.37
C LEU A 184 7.25 -7.26 -3.38
N LEU A 185 6.36 -8.12 -3.89
CA LEU A 185 6.71 -9.10 -4.92
C LEU A 185 7.13 -8.42 -6.23
N ARG A 186 6.41 -7.35 -6.64
CA ARG A 186 6.83 -6.57 -7.80
C ARG A 186 8.21 -5.94 -7.63
N TRP A 187 8.49 -5.39 -6.46
CA TRP A 187 9.79 -4.80 -6.13
C TRP A 187 10.94 -5.80 -6.18
N LEU A 188 10.67 -7.06 -5.77
CA LEU A 188 11.67 -8.13 -5.71
C LEU A 188 11.82 -8.87 -7.04
N LEU A 189 10.73 -9.15 -7.74
CA LEU A 189 10.68 -10.05 -8.89
C LEU A 189 10.36 -9.35 -10.22
N GLY A 190 10.04 -8.05 -10.19
CA GLY A 190 9.68 -7.30 -11.39
C GLY A 190 8.19 -7.38 -11.74
N LYS A 191 7.85 -7.14 -13.02
CA LYS A 191 6.45 -7.15 -13.49
C LYS A 191 5.99 -8.59 -13.74
N PRO A 192 4.86 -9.04 -13.12
CA PRO A 192 4.29 -10.34 -13.43
C PRO A 192 3.67 -10.33 -14.83
N ILE A 193 3.65 -11.50 -15.48
CA ILE A 193 3.07 -11.70 -16.82
C ILE A 193 1.74 -12.48 -16.78
N ASN A 194 1.46 -13.17 -15.68
CA ASN A 194 0.24 -13.95 -15.50
C ASN A 194 -0.08 -14.11 -14.02
N CYS A 195 -1.36 -14.35 -13.68
CA CYS A 195 -1.76 -14.67 -12.32
C CYS A 195 -2.97 -15.60 -12.24
N ARG A 196 -3.15 -16.22 -11.07
CA ARG A 196 -4.32 -17.00 -10.65
C ARG A 196 -4.65 -16.62 -9.21
N SER A 197 -5.94 -16.50 -8.92
CA SER A 197 -6.38 -16.10 -7.59
C SER A 197 -7.50 -16.98 -7.07
N LEU A 198 -7.50 -17.19 -5.76
CA LEU A 198 -8.59 -17.82 -5.02
C LEU A 198 -8.98 -16.92 -3.84
N PHE A 199 -10.25 -16.52 -3.82
CA PHE A 199 -10.83 -15.65 -2.79
C PHE A 199 -11.97 -16.38 -2.08
N THR A 200 -12.00 -16.33 -0.76
CA THR A 200 -13.06 -16.91 0.06
C THR A 200 -13.61 -15.91 1.07
N LYS A 201 -14.82 -16.19 1.56
CA LYS A 201 -15.57 -15.35 2.52
C LYS A 201 -15.89 -16.16 3.76
N VAL A 202 -14.88 -16.40 4.59
CA VAL A 202 -14.98 -17.27 5.78
C VAL A 202 -15.96 -16.72 6.80
N THR A 203 -16.02 -15.39 6.97
CA THR A 203 -16.94 -14.73 7.91
C THR A 203 -18.31 -14.39 7.32
N GLY A 204 -18.56 -14.73 6.04
CA GLY A 204 -19.82 -14.43 5.36
C GLY A 204 -20.02 -12.94 5.03
N LYS A 205 -18.98 -12.12 5.16
CA LYS A 205 -19.06 -10.69 4.79
C LYS A 205 -19.15 -10.52 3.27
N PRO A 206 -19.62 -9.35 2.77
CA PRO A 206 -19.80 -9.12 1.32
C PRO A 206 -18.50 -9.23 0.48
N VAL A 207 -17.35 -8.93 1.09
CA VAL A 207 -16.03 -8.97 0.47
C VAL A 207 -15.24 -10.21 0.91
N GLU A 208 -14.19 -10.56 0.19
CA GLU A 208 -13.29 -11.64 0.58
C GLU A 208 -12.50 -11.27 1.84
N ASP A 209 -12.36 -12.21 2.74
CA ASP A 209 -11.62 -12.07 3.99
C ASP A 209 -10.46 -13.07 4.12
N ASN A 210 -10.26 -13.90 3.10
CA ASN A 210 -9.15 -14.83 2.96
C ASN A 210 -8.87 -15.02 1.47
N ALA A 211 -7.63 -14.78 1.04
CA ALA A 211 -7.27 -14.73 -0.37
C ALA A 211 -5.82 -15.13 -0.64
N VAL A 212 -5.60 -15.70 -1.81
CA VAL A 212 -4.28 -15.97 -2.38
C VAL A 212 -4.26 -15.55 -3.85
N CYS A 213 -3.13 -14.97 -4.28
CA CYS A 213 -2.82 -14.74 -5.68
C CYS A 213 -1.43 -15.33 -5.98
N ILE A 214 -1.37 -16.18 -7.01
CA ILE A 214 -0.13 -16.76 -7.52
C ILE A 214 0.19 -16.06 -8.84
N MET A 215 1.43 -15.62 -9.00
CA MET A 215 1.90 -14.84 -10.15
C MET A 215 3.08 -15.52 -10.81
N GLU A 216 3.10 -15.47 -12.13
CA GLU A 216 4.22 -15.88 -12.97
C GLU A 216 4.98 -14.63 -13.45
N PHE A 217 6.31 -14.69 -13.40
CA PHE A 217 7.19 -13.63 -13.87
C PHE A 217 7.93 -14.03 -15.15
N ALA A 218 8.40 -13.05 -15.92
CA ALA A 218 8.94 -13.29 -17.27
C ALA A 218 10.16 -14.24 -17.31
N ASP A 219 10.92 -14.31 -16.22
CA ASP A 219 12.06 -15.21 -16.06
C ASP A 219 11.67 -16.62 -15.54
N GLY A 220 10.37 -16.88 -15.37
CA GLY A 220 9.83 -18.13 -14.86
C GLY A 220 9.75 -18.22 -13.33
N ALA A 221 10.07 -17.16 -12.61
CA ALA A 221 9.86 -17.12 -11.17
C ALA A 221 8.36 -17.15 -10.82
N ILE A 222 8.03 -17.71 -9.65
CA ILE A 222 6.68 -17.75 -9.11
C ILE A 222 6.62 -16.88 -7.85
N GLY A 223 5.66 -15.95 -7.83
CA GLY A 223 5.30 -15.15 -6.65
C GLY A 223 3.98 -15.61 -6.03
N VAL A 224 3.92 -15.68 -4.71
CA VAL A 224 2.71 -16.02 -3.97
C VAL A 224 2.39 -14.92 -2.97
N ASN A 225 1.21 -14.33 -3.11
CA ASN A 225 0.68 -13.35 -2.17
C ASN A 225 -0.50 -13.94 -1.40
N GLU A 226 -0.31 -14.16 -0.10
CA GLU A 226 -1.32 -14.68 0.81
C GLU A 226 -1.80 -13.56 1.75
N THR A 227 -3.11 -13.42 1.91
CA THR A 227 -3.68 -12.36 2.72
C THR A 227 -4.99 -12.77 3.36
N GLY A 228 -5.36 -12.13 4.48
CA GLY A 228 -6.63 -12.42 5.13
C GLY A 228 -6.88 -11.60 6.38
N PHE A 229 -8.17 -11.54 6.74
CA PHE A 229 -8.67 -10.89 7.95
C PHE A 229 -9.15 -11.88 9.03
N VAL A 230 -8.79 -13.17 8.85
CA VAL A 230 -9.40 -14.27 9.68
C VAL A 230 -8.38 -15.08 10.46
N SER A 231 -7.09 -14.79 10.38
CA SER A 231 -6.02 -15.56 11.03
C SER A 231 -5.35 -14.78 12.15
N SER A 232 -5.22 -15.40 13.33
CA SER A 232 -4.55 -14.83 14.49
C SER A 232 -3.08 -15.24 14.53
N ASN A 233 -2.23 -14.40 15.14
CA ASN A 233 -0.82 -14.69 15.43
C ASN A 233 0.02 -15.05 14.19
N CYS A 234 -0.35 -14.51 13.04
CA CYS A 234 0.35 -14.70 11.79
C CYS A 234 1.03 -13.37 11.38
N PRO A 235 2.26 -13.13 11.81
CA PRO A 235 2.98 -11.90 11.45
C PRO A 235 3.27 -11.85 9.95
N LEU A 236 3.56 -10.65 9.44
CA LEU A 236 4.06 -10.48 8.07
C LEU A 236 5.30 -11.35 7.86
N THR A 237 5.29 -12.15 6.79
CA THR A 237 6.44 -12.96 6.34
C THR A 237 6.78 -12.66 4.89
N LEU A 238 8.07 -12.76 4.57
CA LEU A 238 8.61 -12.80 3.22
C LEU A 238 9.56 -13.98 3.11
N GLU A 239 9.41 -14.78 2.06
CA GLU A 239 10.31 -15.86 1.69
C GLU A 239 10.82 -15.63 0.27
N ILE A 240 12.11 -15.85 0.03
CA ILE A 240 12.74 -15.76 -1.29
C ILE A 240 13.60 -17.01 -1.47
N GLY A 241 13.47 -17.69 -2.60
CA GLY A 241 14.29 -18.83 -2.98
C GLY A 241 14.96 -18.62 -4.33
N GLY A 242 16.25 -18.82 -4.39
CA GLY A 242 17.06 -18.85 -5.60
C GLY A 242 17.88 -20.13 -5.70
N ASP A 243 18.61 -20.32 -6.81
CA ASP A 243 19.43 -21.52 -7.04
C ASP A 243 20.74 -21.55 -6.24
N GLU A 244 21.12 -20.43 -5.61
CA GLU A 244 22.32 -20.33 -4.76
C GLU A 244 22.03 -20.00 -3.31
N GLY A 245 20.77 -19.74 -2.95
CA GLY A 245 20.42 -19.44 -1.57
C GLY A 245 18.95 -19.10 -1.37
N ALA A 246 18.58 -18.87 -0.10
CA ALA A 246 17.25 -18.51 0.30
C ALA A 246 17.26 -17.49 1.45
N LEU A 247 16.19 -16.72 1.55
CA LEU A 247 15.95 -15.74 2.62
C LEU A 247 14.56 -15.93 3.21
N VAL A 248 14.46 -15.80 4.51
CA VAL A 248 13.19 -15.74 5.24
C VAL A 248 13.19 -14.51 6.14
N TYR A 249 12.16 -13.71 6.01
CA TYR A 249 11.83 -12.63 6.94
C TYR A 249 10.52 -12.95 7.65
N ARG A 250 10.50 -12.76 8.96
CA ARG A 250 9.30 -12.77 9.78
C ARG A 250 9.33 -11.58 10.73
N LYS A 251 8.26 -10.80 10.75
CA LYS A 251 8.21 -9.51 11.45
C LYS A 251 8.65 -9.56 12.93
N ASP A 252 8.37 -10.67 13.61
CA ASP A 252 8.68 -10.89 15.03
C ASP A 252 10.03 -11.57 15.29
N LEU A 253 10.68 -12.15 14.26
CA LEU A 253 11.96 -12.85 14.36
C LEU A 253 13.11 -12.17 13.59
N GLY A 254 12.80 -11.18 12.74
CA GLY A 254 13.79 -10.57 11.88
C GLY A 254 14.00 -11.31 10.56
N VAL A 255 15.19 -11.17 9.98
CA VAL A 255 15.56 -11.77 8.70
C VAL A 255 16.72 -12.74 8.87
N SER A 256 16.63 -13.88 8.20
CA SER A 256 17.67 -14.88 8.11
C SER A 256 17.86 -15.31 6.66
N TYR A 257 19.08 -15.69 6.28
CA TYR A 257 19.36 -16.23 4.96
C TYR A 257 20.44 -17.30 5.01
N ALA A 258 20.47 -18.12 3.96
CA ALA A 258 21.54 -19.06 3.68
C ALA A 258 21.92 -18.97 2.20
N SER A 259 23.21 -19.05 1.90
CA SER A 259 23.73 -19.02 0.52
C SER A 259 24.97 -19.89 0.38
N LYS A 260 25.51 -20.00 -0.83
CA LYS A 260 26.83 -20.62 -1.06
C LYS A 260 27.92 -19.94 -0.25
N LYS A 261 27.88 -18.60 -0.07
CA LYS A 261 28.85 -17.87 0.74
C LYS A 261 28.80 -18.20 2.23
N THR A 262 27.61 -18.58 2.72
CA THR A 262 27.45 -19.05 4.11
C THR A 262 27.70 -20.56 4.26
N ASN A 263 28.16 -21.24 3.19
CA ASN A 263 28.26 -22.69 3.13
C ASN A 263 26.94 -23.42 3.45
N GLY A 264 25.82 -22.85 3.02
CA GLY A 264 24.48 -23.36 3.27
C GLY A 264 23.97 -23.23 4.70
N LYS A 265 24.70 -22.55 5.59
CA LYS A 265 24.26 -22.31 6.97
C LYS A 265 23.34 -21.10 7.02
N TRP A 266 22.22 -21.21 7.74
CA TRP A 266 21.33 -20.10 8.02
C TRP A 266 21.98 -19.12 8.99
N ILE A 267 21.98 -17.84 8.62
CA ILE A 267 22.54 -16.73 9.40
C ILE A 267 21.42 -15.77 9.74
N ASN A 268 21.24 -15.46 11.02
CA ASN A 268 20.37 -14.37 11.45
C ASN A 268 21.10 -13.03 11.22
N VAL A 269 20.46 -12.13 10.50
CA VAL A 269 21.04 -10.82 10.18
C VAL A 269 20.79 -9.85 11.32
N THR A 270 21.86 -9.39 11.93
CA THR A 270 21.83 -8.41 13.02
C THR A 270 22.22 -7.01 12.55
N ASP A 271 23.06 -6.92 11.51
CA ASP A 271 23.48 -5.65 10.90
C ASP A 271 22.61 -5.35 9.68
N LEU A 272 21.54 -4.61 9.90
CA LEU A 272 20.59 -4.25 8.86
C LEU A 272 20.94 -2.89 8.26
N PRO A 273 20.66 -2.67 6.96
CA PRO A 273 20.79 -1.34 6.37
C PRO A 273 19.85 -0.36 7.06
N ALA A 274 20.17 0.92 6.97
CA ALA A 274 19.23 1.97 7.40
C ALA A 274 17.90 1.83 6.64
N GLY A 275 16.78 1.93 7.37
CA GLY A 275 15.47 2.07 6.78
C GLY A 275 15.34 3.40 6.03
N LEU A 276 14.36 3.50 5.15
CA LEU A 276 13.94 4.80 4.65
C LEU A 276 13.06 5.50 5.70
N PRO A 277 13.01 6.84 5.68
CA PRO A 277 11.92 7.56 6.35
C PRO A 277 10.55 7.01 5.89
N THR A 278 9.52 7.24 6.68
CA THR A 278 8.16 6.84 6.29
C THR A 278 7.74 7.47 4.96
N PRO A 279 6.78 6.89 4.22
CA PRO A 279 6.31 7.48 2.97
C PRO A 279 5.83 8.94 3.13
N LEU A 280 5.15 9.27 4.23
CA LEU A 280 4.73 10.64 4.52
C LEU A 280 5.95 11.56 4.76
N SER A 281 6.95 11.11 5.50
CA SER A 281 8.19 11.87 5.69
C SER A 281 8.94 12.11 4.38
N LEU A 282 8.93 11.14 3.46
CA LEU A 282 9.50 11.28 2.12
C LEU A 282 8.71 12.30 1.27
N TRP A 283 7.39 12.29 1.36
CA TRP A 283 6.56 13.33 0.74
C TRP A 283 6.85 14.72 1.31
N ILE A 284 6.97 14.86 2.65
CA ILE A 284 7.33 16.12 3.29
C ILE A 284 8.70 16.61 2.80
N LYS A 285 9.63 15.68 2.60
CA LYS A 285 10.95 16.01 2.04
C LYS A 285 10.83 16.50 0.59
N SER A 286 10.01 15.86 -0.24
CA SER A 286 9.77 16.33 -1.61
C SER A 286 9.22 17.74 -1.66
N LEU A 287 8.29 18.09 -0.76
CA LEU A 287 7.76 19.48 -0.65
C LEU A 287 8.80 20.52 -0.23
N LYS A 288 9.80 20.11 0.57
CA LYS A 288 10.82 21.03 1.09
C LYS A 288 11.99 21.20 0.12
N GLU A 289 12.36 20.15 -0.57
CA GLU A 289 13.59 20.07 -1.37
C GLU A 289 13.32 20.07 -2.89
N GLY A 290 12.06 19.94 -3.32
CA GLY A 290 11.71 19.86 -4.74
C GLY A 290 12.21 18.58 -5.42
N VAL A 291 12.40 17.49 -4.66
CA VAL A 291 12.89 16.19 -5.14
C VAL A 291 11.76 15.16 -5.05
N ASP A 292 11.52 14.42 -6.12
CA ASP A 292 10.45 13.44 -6.13
C ASP A 292 10.67 12.32 -5.10
N SER A 293 9.55 11.85 -4.56
CA SER A 293 9.52 10.69 -3.68
C SER A 293 9.85 9.41 -4.45
N PRO A 294 10.56 8.44 -3.83
CA PRO A 294 10.78 7.13 -4.45
C PRO A 294 9.51 6.27 -4.59
N PHE A 295 8.37 6.75 -4.09
CA PHE A 295 7.05 6.06 -4.20
C PHE A 295 6.11 6.94 -5.02
N GLY A 296 6.38 6.97 -6.33
CA GLY A 296 5.70 7.85 -7.27
C GLY A 296 4.45 7.26 -7.91
N ILE A 297 3.96 8.00 -8.91
CA ILE A 297 2.71 7.64 -9.61
C ILE A 297 2.84 6.31 -10.38
N ASP A 298 3.99 6.01 -10.96
CA ASP A 298 4.19 4.78 -11.72
C ASP A 298 4.18 3.53 -10.82
N ASP A 299 4.71 3.63 -9.60
CA ASP A 299 4.62 2.56 -8.61
C ASP A 299 3.18 2.32 -8.17
N ALA A 300 2.42 3.41 -8.00
CA ALA A 300 1.01 3.36 -7.63
C ALA A 300 0.14 2.70 -8.72
N ILE A 301 0.38 3.06 -9.99
CA ILE A 301 -0.25 2.45 -11.16
C ILE A 301 0.07 0.96 -11.24
N ALA A 302 1.34 0.61 -11.06
CA ALA A 302 1.79 -0.77 -11.10
C ALA A 302 1.11 -1.64 -10.05
N LEU A 303 0.88 -1.12 -8.84
CA LEU A 303 0.11 -1.82 -7.82
C LEU A 303 -1.35 -2.02 -8.23
N THR A 304 -2.02 -0.98 -8.75
CA THR A 304 -3.42 -1.09 -9.18
C THR A 304 -3.56 -2.08 -10.34
N GLU A 305 -2.65 -2.08 -11.31
CA GLU A 305 -2.63 -3.07 -12.41
C GLU A 305 -2.60 -4.51 -11.87
N MET A 306 -1.75 -4.78 -10.89
CA MET A 306 -1.67 -6.10 -10.25
C MET A 306 -2.94 -6.46 -9.47
N MET A 307 -3.53 -5.49 -8.77
CA MET A 307 -4.78 -5.69 -8.05
C MET A 307 -5.94 -5.99 -8.97
N GLU A 308 -6.12 -5.19 -10.03
CA GLU A 308 -7.15 -5.43 -11.05
C GLU A 308 -7.00 -6.83 -11.65
N GLY A 309 -5.78 -7.23 -12.02
CA GLY A 309 -5.47 -8.57 -12.52
C GLY A 309 -5.84 -9.68 -11.52
N ALA A 310 -5.52 -9.50 -10.24
CA ALA A 310 -5.86 -10.48 -9.20
C ALA A 310 -7.37 -10.66 -9.01
N TYR A 311 -8.14 -9.55 -9.03
CA TYR A 311 -9.61 -9.62 -8.95
C TYR A 311 -10.25 -10.20 -10.20
N GLN A 312 -9.69 -9.96 -11.39
CA GLN A 312 -10.14 -10.59 -12.64
C GLN A 312 -9.84 -12.09 -12.62
N ALA A 313 -8.64 -12.49 -12.20
CA ALA A 313 -8.24 -13.89 -12.11
C ALA A 313 -9.07 -14.69 -11.10
N ALA A 314 -9.57 -14.06 -10.03
CA ALA A 314 -10.45 -14.70 -9.05
C ALA A 314 -11.85 -15.06 -9.59
N LYS A 315 -12.27 -14.46 -10.71
CA LYS A 315 -13.54 -14.77 -11.38
C LYS A 315 -13.44 -15.98 -12.32
N THR A 316 -12.23 -16.45 -12.63
CA THR A 316 -12.00 -17.60 -13.51
C THR A 316 -12.26 -18.88 -12.74
N PRO A 317 -13.15 -19.78 -13.23
CA PRO A 317 -13.41 -21.05 -12.57
C PRO A 317 -12.15 -21.91 -12.49
N GLY A 318 -11.93 -22.52 -11.34
CA GLY A 318 -10.89 -23.52 -11.13
C GLY A 318 -11.43 -24.94 -11.35
N PHE A 319 -10.55 -25.95 -11.22
CA PHE A 319 -10.94 -27.35 -11.15
C PHE A 319 -11.69 -27.59 -9.82
N VAL A 320 -12.83 -28.25 -9.90
CA VAL A 320 -13.66 -28.61 -8.74
C VAL A 320 -13.52 -30.11 -8.49
N TRP A 321 -13.13 -30.48 -7.27
CA TRP A 321 -13.15 -31.87 -6.82
C TRP A 321 -14.61 -32.30 -6.57
N GLU A 322 -15.05 -33.37 -7.23
CA GLU A 322 -16.35 -33.99 -6.94
C GLU A 322 -16.26 -34.72 -5.60
N ASN A 323 -17.28 -34.50 -4.73
CA ASN A 323 -17.38 -35.18 -3.42
C ASN A 323 -17.90 -36.59 -3.56
#